data_acbd4e6ca9932cd0ae3a5cfb5d7d6267
#
_entry.id   acbd4e6ca9932cd0ae3a5cfb5d7d6267
#
_cell.length_a   1.000
_cell.length_b   1.000
_cell.length_c   1.000
_cell.angle_alpha   90.00
_cell.angle_beta   90.00
_cell.angle_gamma   90.00
#
_symmetry.space_group_name_H-M   'P 1'
#
loop_
_entity.id
_entity.type
_entity.pdbx_description
1 polymer ?
#
loop_
_entity_poly.entity_id
_entity_poly.type
_entity_poly.pdbx_seq_one_letter_code
_entity_poly.pdbx_strand_id
1 'polypeptide(L)'
;NMFVAGFIGAPEMNIRPSQLVEHGGRLYLTLGDQRLPLNDRLQSKVETHKNQQVFFGVRPEFVSLSDEPFAEGSCAGEMVRVENMGHEFFVYLRVADYELTARVPSDDAKPMIAKGLNRKVYFTFDLNKCHIFDAKTEQNLSL
;
A
#
# COMPACT_ATOMS: atom_id res chain seq x y z
N ASN A 1 -2.87 -18.74 3.07
CA ASN A 1 -3.16 -18.11 1.79
C ASN A 1 -3.57 -16.65 1.99
N MET A 2 -3.96 -16.00 0.95
CA MET A 2 -4.29 -14.58 0.95
C MET A 2 -5.45 -14.23 1.89
N PHE A 3 -6.50 -15.02 1.92
CA PHE A 3 -7.64 -14.76 2.79
C PHE A 3 -7.28 -14.88 4.27
N VAL A 4 -6.48 -15.87 4.61
CA VAL A 4 -5.99 -16.05 5.98
C VAL A 4 -5.15 -14.84 6.39
N ALA A 5 -4.29 -14.33 5.51
CA ALA A 5 -3.49 -13.14 5.79
C ALA A 5 -4.37 -11.91 6.05
N GLY A 6 -5.52 -11.79 5.35
CA GLY A 6 -6.44 -10.67 5.56
C GLY A 6 -7.22 -10.75 6.86
N PHE A 7 -7.40 -11.96 7.42
CA PHE A 7 -8.20 -12.14 8.63
C PHE A 7 -7.39 -12.21 9.93
N ILE A 8 -6.12 -12.57 9.84
CA ILE A 8 -5.31 -12.81 11.04
C ILE A 8 -4.76 -11.52 11.65
N GLY A 9 -4.60 -10.48 10.87
CA GLY A 9 -4.05 -9.23 11.38
C GLY A 9 -5.10 -8.35 12.05
N ALA A 10 -4.75 -7.70 13.13
CA ALA A 10 -5.53 -6.64 13.73
C ALA A 10 -4.60 -5.42 13.92
N PRO A 11 -4.76 -4.32 13.14
CA PRO A 11 -5.79 -4.13 12.11
C PRO A 11 -5.58 -5.02 10.88
N GLU A 12 -6.65 -5.17 10.11
CA GLU A 12 -6.66 -6.03 8.94
C GLU A 12 -5.67 -5.54 7.88
N MET A 13 -4.98 -6.50 7.24
CA MET A 13 -4.06 -6.20 6.15
C MET A 13 -4.82 -5.62 4.96
N ASN A 14 -4.26 -4.59 4.34
CA ASN A 14 -4.75 -4.12 3.05
C ASN A 14 -4.37 -5.15 1.99
N ILE A 15 -5.35 -5.71 1.31
CA ILE A 15 -5.14 -6.64 0.19
C ILE A 15 -5.93 -6.11 -0.99
N ARG A 16 -5.23 -5.75 -2.08
CA ARG A 16 -5.86 -5.12 -3.23
C ARG A 16 -5.29 -5.68 -4.52
N PRO A 17 -6.11 -5.71 -5.59
CA PRO A 17 -5.65 -6.20 -6.89
C PRO A 17 -4.63 -5.25 -7.50
N SER A 18 -3.70 -5.83 -8.25
CA SER A 18 -2.65 -5.10 -8.93
C SER A 18 -2.18 -5.89 -10.13
N GLN A 19 -1.24 -5.34 -10.85
CA GLN A 19 -0.54 -6.00 -11.91
C GLN A 19 0.94 -5.68 -11.78
N LEU A 20 1.78 -6.65 -12.06
CA LEU A 20 3.22 -6.44 -12.14
C LEU A 20 3.54 -5.95 -13.54
N VAL A 21 4.04 -4.72 -13.66
CA VAL A 21 4.40 -4.14 -14.94
C VAL A 21 5.87 -3.77 -14.95
N GLU A 22 6.51 -3.94 -16.10
CA GLU A 22 7.92 -3.58 -16.25
C GLU A 22 8.05 -2.25 -16.96
N HIS A 23 8.96 -1.41 -16.45
CA HIS A 23 9.27 -0.15 -17.08
C HIS A 23 10.74 0.17 -16.81
N GLY A 24 11.52 0.28 -17.87
CA GLY A 24 12.95 0.59 -17.75
C GLY A 24 13.73 -0.45 -16.95
N GLY A 25 13.37 -1.72 -17.04
CA GLY A 25 14.04 -2.80 -16.33
C GLY A 25 13.61 -2.97 -14.86
N ARG A 26 12.72 -2.12 -14.35
CA ARG A 26 12.18 -2.19 -12.99
C ARG A 26 10.74 -2.69 -13.04
N LEU A 27 10.37 -3.54 -12.08
CA LEU A 27 8.98 -3.96 -11.89
C LEU A 27 8.27 -3.01 -10.93
N TYR A 28 7.01 -2.79 -11.23
CA TYR A 28 6.13 -1.90 -10.47
C TYR A 28 4.84 -2.64 -10.14
N LEU A 29 4.25 -2.29 -9.00
CA LEU A 29 2.86 -2.61 -8.69
C LEU A 29 1.98 -1.48 -9.21
N THR A 30 0.89 -1.83 -9.89
CA THR A 30 -0.10 -0.82 -10.29
C THR A 30 -1.08 -0.55 -9.15
N LEU A 31 -1.43 0.72 -8.96
CA LEU A 31 -2.46 1.18 -8.03
C LEU A 31 -3.37 2.12 -8.83
N GLY A 32 -4.39 1.53 -9.48
CA GLY A 32 -5.16 2.27 -10.48
C GLY A 32 -4.27 2.63 -11.66
N ASP A 33 -4.25 3.90 -12.03
CA ASP A 33 -3.40 4.43 -13.10
C ASP A 33 -2.01 4.84 -12.62
N GLN A 34 -1.73 4.63 -11.34
CA GLN A 34 -0.43 4.90 -10.75
C GLN A 34 0.37 3.61 -10.61
N ARG A 35 1.65 3.73 -10.36
CA ARG A 35 2.53 2.58 -10.16
C ARG A 35 3.56 2.87 -9.09
N LEU A 36 3.91 1.85 -8.32
CA LEU A 36 4.88 1.93 -7.24
C LEU A 36 6.05 0.99 -7.57
N PRO A 37 7.30 1.48 -7.61
CA PRO A 37 8.44 0.63 -7.94
C PRO A 37 8.70 -0.38 -6.82
N LEU A 38 9.02 -1.60 -7.21
CA LEU A 38 9.46 -2.62 -6.26
C LEU A 38 10.92 -2.39 -5.90
N ASN A 39 11.29 -2.81 -4.70
CA ASN A 39 12.70 -2.86 -4.32
C ASN A 39 13.35 -4.14 -4.90
N ASP A 40 14.66 -4.27 -4.75
CA ASP A 40 15.39 -5.39 -5.34
C ASP A 40 14.94 -6.74 -4.77
N ARG A 41 14.64 -6.78 -3.48
CA ARG A 41 14.16 -8.01 -2.84
C ARG A 41 12.89 -8.52 -3.51
N LEU A 42 11.88 -7.66 -3.59
CA LEU A 42 10.60 -8.06 -4.19
C LEU A 42 10.76 -8.36 -5.68
N GLN A 43 11.50 -7.53 -6.40
CA GLN A 43 11.69 -7.73 -7.82
C GLN A 43 12.28 -9.12 -8.12
N SER A 44 13.29 -9.54 -7.38
CA SER A 44 13.88 -10.86 -7.59
C SER A 44 12.92 -11.99 -7.29
N LYS A 45 11.99 -11.79 -6.33
CA LYS A 45 11.00 -12.80 -5.95
C LYS A 45 9.89 -12.98 -6.98
N VAL A 46 9.54 -11.91 -7.73
CA VAL A 46 8.37 -11.93 -8.62
C VAL A 46 8.74 -11.74 -10.10
N GLU A 47 10.02 -11.79 -10.42
CA GLU A 47 10.50 -11.50 -11.76
C GLU A 47 9.90 -12.39 -12.85
N THR A 48 9.63 -13.66 -12.53
CA THR A 48 9.00 -14.60 -13.45
C THR A 48 7.50 -14.36 -13.62
N HIS A 49 6.92 -13.44 -12.83
CA HIS A 49 5.49 -13.16 -12.85
C HIS A 49 5.17 -11.79 -13.49
N LYS A 50 6.12 -11.20 -14.16
CA LYS A 50 5.92 -9.88 -14.78
C LYS A 50 4.76 -9.94 -15.78
N ASN A 51 4.01 -8.83 -15.87
CA ASN A 51 2.79 -8.67 -16.68
C ASN A 51 1.62 -9.53 -16.21
N GLN A 52 1.73 -10.18 -15.04
CA GLN A 52 0.66 -10.99 -14.48
C GLN A 52 -0.12 -10.18 -13.45
N GLN A 53 -1.37 -10.58 -13.28
CA GLN A 53 -2.21 -10.04 -12.21
C GLN A 53 -1.81 -10.67 -10.88
N VAL A 54 -1.76 -9.82 -9.87
CA VAL A 54 -1.40 -10.19 -8.51
C VAL A 54 -2.31 -9.46 -7.53
N PHE A 55 -2.18 -9.80 -6.26
CA PHE A 55 -2.67 -8.95 -5.17
C PHE A 55 -1.46 -8.50 -4.36
N PHE A 56 -1.44 -7.26 -3.93
CA PHE A 56 -0.48 -6.86 -2.91
C PHE A 56 -1.14 -6.89 -1.56
N GLY A 57 -0.35 -7.15 -0.52
CA GLY A 57 -0.80 -7.10 0.87
C GLY A 57 0.17 -6.24 1.68
N VAL A 58 -0.36 -5.27 2.40
CA VAL A 58 0.43 -4.42 3.28
C VAL A 58 -0.39 -4.07 4.52
N ARG A 59 0.21 -4.26 5.69
CA ARG A 59 -0.46 -3.88 6.94
C ARG A 59 -0.49 -2.38 7.09
N PRO A 60 -1.52 -1.84 7.74
CA PRO A 60 -1.68 -0.39 7.87
C PRO A 60 -0.47 0.33 8.50
N GLU A 61 0.22 -0.29 9.44
CA GLU A 61 1.41 0.31 10.08
C GLU A 61 2.59 0.47 9.12
N PHE A 62 2.56 -0.22 7.96
CA PHE A 62 3.61 -0.15 6.95
C PHE A 62 3.24 0.73 5.76
N VAL A 63 2.17 1.49 5.88
CA VAL A 63 1.79 2.53 4.92
C VAL A 63 2.21 3.88 5.51
N SER A 64 3.11 4.56 4.83
CA SER A 64 3.58 5.89 5.26
C SER A 64 2.87 6.97 4.47
N LEU A 65 2.51 8.06 5.14
CA LEU A 65 1.81 9.20 4.55
C LEU A 65 2.66 10.45 4.61
N SER A 66 2.48 11.33 3.64
CA SER A 66 3.14 12.63 3.60
C SER A 66 2.31 13.63 2.79
N ASP A 67 2.47 14.91 3.10
CA ASP A 67 1.91 15.98 2.25
C ASP A 67 2.72 16.15 0.96
N GLU A 68 3.96 15.67 0.93
CA GLU A 68 4.87 15.77 -0.21
C GLU A 68 5.23 14.38 -0.72
N PRO A 69 5.56 14.24 -2.02
CA PRO A 69 5.98 12.95 -2.56
C PRO A 69 7.22 12.40 -1.86
N PHE A 70 7.28 11.08 -1.73
CA PHE A 70 8.46 10.39 -1.23
C PHE A 70 9.50 10.28 -2.36
N ALA A 71 10.79 10.35 -1.98
CA ALA A 71 11.89 10.39 -2.96
C ALA A 71 12.02 9.11 -3.79
N GLU A 72 11.75 7.94 -3.21
CA GLU A 72 11.99 6.65 -3.86
C GLU A 72 10.73 6.03 -4.47
N GLY A 73 9.69 6.79 -4.63
CA GLY A 73 8.46 6.33 -5.23
C GLY A 73 7.31 6.47 -4.27
N SER A 74 6.27 7.05 -4.77
CA SER A 74 5.05 7.26 -4.01
C SER A 74 3.86 7.30 -4.95
N CYS A 75 2.69 7.07 -4.38
CA CYS A 75 1.43 7.25 -5.07
C CYS A 75 0.62 8.29 -4.33
N ALA A 76 -0.38 8.83 -5.01
CA ALA A 76 -1.30 9.79 -4.41
C ALA A 76 -2.61 9.11 -4.06
N GLY A 77 -3.21 9.53 -2.97
CA GLY A 77 -4.54 9.12 -2.55
C GLY A 77 -5.30 10.29 -1.96
N GLU A 78 -6.58 10.12 -1.76
CA GLU A 78 -7.42 11.11 -1.11
C GLU A 78 -7.67 10.67 0.33
N MET A 79 -7.34 11.51 1.30
CA MET A 79 -7.61 11.25 2.71
C MET A 79 -9.08 11.53 2.97
N VAL A 80 -9.90 10.47 3.09
CA VAL A 80 -11.36 10.62 3.11
C VAL A 80 -11.96 10.61 4.50
N ARG A 81 -11.36 9.88 5.44
CA ARG A 81 -11.82 9.87 6.84
C ARG A 81 -10.72 9.37 7.75
N VAL A 82 -10.89 9.60 9.03
CA VAL A 82 -9.95 9.17 10.07
C VAL A 82 -10.70 8.64 11.28
N GLU A 83 -10.06 7.75 12.03
CA GLU A 83 -10.55 7.29 13.33
C GLU A 83 -9.47 7.55 14.37
N ASN A 84 -9.85 8.26 15.42
CA ASN A 84 -8.95 8.53 16.54
C ASN A 84 -8.93 7.31 17.47
N MET A 85 -7.78 6.67 17.58
CA MET A 85 -7.57 5.49 18.43
C MET A 85 -6.81 5.81 19.69
N GLY A 86 -6.63 7.08 20.01
CA GLY A 86 -5.85 7.54 21.16
C GLY A 86 -4.45 7.97 20.74
N HIS A 87 -3.45 7.10 20.85
CA HIS A 87 -2.08 7.45 20.45
C HIS A 87 -1.81 7.23 18.97
N GLU A 88 -2.80 6.82 18.20
CA GLU A 88 -2.68 6.68 16.76
C GLU A 88 -4.02 6.93 16.11
N PHE A 89 -3.98 7.18 14.82
CA PHE A 89 -5.16 7.31 13.98
C PHE A 89 -5.14 6.23 12.91
N PHE A 90 -6.31 5.70 12.59
CA PHE A 90 -6.51 5.01 11.34
C PHE A 90 -6.90 6.07 10.31
N VAL A 91 -6.15 6.13 9.23
CA VAL A 91 -6.37 7.08 8.15
C VAL A 91 -6.78 6.29 6.91
N TYR A 92 -7.93 6.64 6.35
CA TYR A 92 -8.48 5.93 5.19
C TYR A 92 -8.24 6.76 3.94
N LEU A 93 -7.57 6.13 2.97
CA LEU A 93 -7.21 6.76 1.70
C LEU A 93 -8.04 6.14 0.59
N ARG A 94 -8.63 6.96 -0.26
CA ARG A 94 -9.20 6.48 -1.51
C ARG A 94 -8.13 6.48 -2.59
N VAL A 95 -7.94 5.33 -3.22
CA VAL A 95 -6.98 5.14 -4.30
C VAL A 95 -7.72 4.36 -5.39
N ALA A 96 -7.83 4.94 -6.59
CA ALA A 96 -8.62 4.33 -7.65
C ALA A 96 -10.04 4.03 -7.17
N ASP A 97 -10.47 2.77 -7.24
CA ASP A 97 -11.82 2.33 -6.84
C ASP A 97 -11.83 1.59 -5.48
N TYR A 98 -10.79 1.74 -4.68
CA TYR A 98 -10.70 1.08 -3.38
C TYR A 98 -10.14 2.02 -2.32
N GLU A 99 -10.18 1.57 -1.07
CA GLU A 99 -9.57 2.29 0.05
C GLU A 99 -8.39 1.51 0.58
N LEU A 100 -7.40 2.24 1.08
CA LEU A 100 -6.30 1.72 1.88
C LEU A 100 -6.39 2.31 3.27
N THR A 101 -6.06 1.51 4.27
CA THR A 101 -5.96 1.96 5.65
C THR A 101 -4.50 2.13 6.02
N ALA A 102 -4.15 3.30 6.54
CA ALA A 102 -2.86 3.57 7.16
C ALA A 102 -3.04 3.74 8.65
N ARG A 103 -2.06 3.33 9.42
CA ARG A 103 -2.04 3.48 10.87
C ARG A 103 -0.90 4.44 11.21
N VAL A 104 -1.25 5.60 11.74
CA VAL A 104 -0.33 6.73 11.86
C VAL A 104 -0.29 7.19 13.31
N PRO A 105 0.90 7.33 13.93
CA PRO A 105 0.99 7.89 15.29
C PRO A 105 0.31 9.25 15.37
N SER A 106 -0.35 9.53 16.48
CA SER A 106 -1.16 10.75 16.63
C SER A 106 -0.35 12.02 16.40
N ASP A 107 0.90 12.06 16.82
CA ASP A 107 1.74 13.26 16.66
C ASP A 107 2.04 13.52 15.18
N ASP A 108 2.11 12.50 14.36
CA ASP A 108 2.31 12.65 12.91
C ASP A 108 1.00 12.91 12.18
N ALA A 109 -0.09 12.33 12.65
CA ALA A 109 -1.39 12.42 11.99
C ALA A 109 -2.07 13.77 12.19
N LYS A 110 -2.00 14.33 13.40
CA LYS A 110 -2.72 15.56 13.74
C LYS A 110 -2.41 16.75 12.83
N PRO A 111 -1.14 17.03 12.48
CA PRO A 111 -0.85 18.13 11.55
C PRO A 111 -1.46 17.91 10.16
N MET A 112 -1.50 16.67 9.69
CA MET A 112 -2.10 16.36 8.40
C MET A 112 -3.62 16.52 8.44
N ILE A 113 -4.24 16.03 9.51
CA ILE A 113 -5.70 16.11 9.69
C ILE A 113 -6.15 17.55 9.84
N ALA A 114 -5.35 18.39 10.50
CA ALA A 114 -5.66 19.80 10.70
C ALA A 114 -5.78 20.57 9.37
N LYS A 115 -5.16 20.09 8.31
CA LYS A 115 -5.28 20.68 6.96
C LYS A 115 -6.58 20.32 6.26
N GLY A 116 -7.38 19.44 6.83
CA GLY A 116 -8.68 19.04 6.33
C GLY A 116 -8.69 17.65 5.69
N LEU A 117 -9.88 17.11 5.57
CA LEU A 117 -10.13 15.85 4.87
C LEU A 117 -10.46 16.12 3.40
N ASN A 118 -10.65 15.04 2.65
CA ASN A 118 -11.02 15.08 1.23
C ASN A 118 -9.98 15.83 0.39
N ARG A 119 -8.72 15.58 0.71
CA ARG A 119 -7.61 16.22 0.01
C ARG A 119 -6.55 15.18 -0.37
N LYS A 120 -5.75 15.53 -1.35
CA LYS A 120 -4.65 14.69 -1.83
C LYS A 120 -3.54 14.61 -0.80
N VAL A 121 -3.08 13.38 -0.54
CA VAL A 121 -1.85 13.11 0.21
C VAL A 121 -1.05 12.05 -0.56
N TYR A 122 0.22 11.92 -0.24
CA TYR A 122 1.08 10.92 -0.84
C TYR A 122 1.31 9.78 0.12
N PHE A 123 1.49 8.59 -0.42
CA PHE A 123 1.78 7.41 0.40
C PHE A 123 2.79 6.51 -0.29
N THR A 124 3.45 5.70 0.51
CA THR A 124 4.31 4.62 0.04
C THR A 124 4.23 3.47 1.03
N PHE A 125 4.74 2.31 0.63
CA PHE A 125 4.76 1.11 1.47
C PHE A 125 6.17 0.81 1.94
N ASP A 126 6.30 0.24 3.13
CA ASP A 126 7.53 -0.43 3.53
C ASP A 126 7.61 -1.74 2.71
N LEU A 127 8.40 -1.72 1.64
CA LEU A 127 8.46 -2.84 0.70
C LEU A 127 9.11 -4.09 1.30
N ASN A 128 9.84 -3.96 2.40
CA ASN A 128 10.34 -5.11 3.14
C ASN A 128 9.24 -5.83 3.91
N LYS A 129 8.08 -5.21 4.08
CA LYS A 129 6.92 -5.74 4.78
C LYS A 129 5.72 -5.93 3.86
N CYS A 130 5.88 -5.67 2.57
CA CYS A 130 4.83 -5.85 1.59
C CYS A 130 4.84 -7.28 1.07
N HIS A 131 3.65 -7.84 0.86
CA HIS A 131 3.46 -9.16 0.30
C HIS A 131 2.86 -9.06 -1.08
N ILE A 132 3.21 -10.01 -1.94
CA ILE A 132 2.63 -10.12 -3.28
C ILE A 132 2.12 -11.55 -3.44
N PHE A 133 0.85 -11.68 -3.79
CA PHE A 133 0.18 -12.97 -3.95
C PHE A 133 -0.16 -13.20 -5.42
N ASP A 134 0.04 -14.42 -5.87
CA ASP A 134 -0.43 -14.84 -7.19
C ASP A 134 -1.95 -14.72 -7.24
N ALA A 135 -2.49 -14.08 -8.29
CA ALA A 135 -3.94 -13.85 -8.37
C ALA A 135 -4.74 -15.13 -8.59
N LYS A 136 -4.12 -16.17 -9.16
CA LYS A 136 -4.79 -17.43 -9.43
C LYS A 136 -4.67 -18.43 -8.30
N THR A 137 -3.44 -18.59 -7.76
CA THR A 137 -3.15 -19.62 -6.75
C THR A 137 -3.24 -19.09 -5.33
N GLU A 138 -3.25 -17.76 -5.14
CA GLU A 138 -3.19 -17.08 -3.85
C GLU A 138 -1.90 -17.36 -3.08
N GLN A 139 -0.91 -17.94 -3.75
CA GLN A 139 0.39 -18.22 -3.14
C GLN A 139 1.14 -16.90 -2.90
N ASN A 140 1.76 -16.78 -1.74
CA ASN A 140 2.60 -15.63 -1.41
C ASN A 140 3.94 -15.75 -2.14
N LEU A 141 4.14 -14.91 -3.15
CA LEU A 141 5.33 -14.92 -4.00
C LEU A 141 6.51 -14.17 -3.36
N SER A 142 6.27 -13.42 -2.29
CA SER A 142 7.27 -12.55 -1.68
C SER A 142 8.05 -13.21 -0.53
N LEU A 143 7.74 -14.45 -0.20
CA LEU A 143 8.42 -15.18 0.86
C LEU A 143 9.83 -15.63 0.47
#